data_f6c45329f52919aed7981983aab2a0c6
#
_entry.id   f6c45329f52919aed7981983aab2a0c6
#
_cell.length_a   1.000
_cell.length_b   1.000
_cell.length_c   1.000
_cell.angle_alpha   90.00
_cell.angle_beta   90.00
_cell.angle_gamma   90.00
#
_symmetry.space_group_name_H-M   'P 1'
#
loop_
_entity.id
_entity.type
_entity.pdbx_description
1 polymer ?
#
loop_
_entity_poly.entity_id
_entity_poly.type
_entity_poly.pdbx_seq_one_letter_code
_entity_poly.pdbx_strand_id
1 'polypeptide(L)'
;NSECEKWRENSIKRIQKMKPAAVIVSNFQYFNEPGGYSSRAQWWNEGQRRLLADLQGSSKNLIYISDTPHPLRDIPNCLATRNVKDCNTTEKTPNVIISGFKKIDPTSWLCTDICPAIKDGYVAYRDASHISVEAALALTSQLETALRDKGLFS
;
A
#
# COMPACT_ATOMS: atom_id res chain seq x y z
N ASN A 1 -9.36 19.25 -6.58
CA ASN A 1 -10.77 18.94 -6.89
C ASN A 1 -11.60 19.05 -5.61
N SER A 2 -12.47 20.07 -5.51
CA SER A 2 -13.25 20.38 -4.31
C SER A 2 -14.16 19.23 -3.83
N GLU A 3 -14.61 18.35 -4.71
CA GLU A 3 -15.41 17.18 -4.36
C GLU A 3 -14.60 16.10 -3.65
N CYS A 4 -13.38 15.82 -4.12
CA CYS A 4 -12.47 14.90 -3.43
C CYS A 4 -12.09 15.42 -2.03
N GLU A 5 -11.87 16.72 -1.89
CA GLU A 5 -11.57 17.33 -0.59
C GLU A 5 -12.75 17.20 0.38
N LYS A 6 -13.95 17.52 -0.07
CA LYS A 6 -15.19 17.36 0.71
C LYS A 6 -15.41 15.90 1.12
N TRP A 7 -15.23 14.98 0.18
CA TRP A 7 -15.35 13.55 0.47
C TRP A 7 -14.35 13.11 1.55
N ARG A 8 -13.07 13.52 1.42
CA ARG A 8 -12.02 13.23 2.39
C ARG A 8 -12.38 13.79 3.78
N GLU A 9 -12.77 15.05 3.86
CA GLU A 9 -13.18 15.68 5.13
C GLU A 9 -14.36 14.97 5.78
N ASN A 10 -15.39 14.63 5.00
CA ASN A 10 -16.56 13.92 5.50
C ASN A 10 -16.21 12.51 5.99
N SER A 11 -15.30 11.82 5.29
CA SER A 11 -14.81 10.50 5.70
C SER A 11 -14.05 10.57 7.02
N ILE A 12 -13.16 11.55 7.19
CA ILE A 12 -12.44 11.79 8.45
C ILE A 12 -13.40 12.11 9.60
N LYS A 13 -14.34 13.02 9.40
CA LYS A 13 -15.37 13.36 10.40
C LYS A 13 -16.19 12.13 10.82
N ARG A 14 -16.53 11.27 9.86
CA ARG A 14 -17.25 10.02 10.13
C ARG A 14 -16.42 9.06 10.97
N ILE A 15 -15.14 8.87 10.63
CA ILE A 15 -14.20 8.03 11.39
C ILE A 15 -14.05 8.56 12.82
N GLN A 16 -13.85 9.87 12.99
CA GLN A 16 -13.71 10.51 14.30
C GLN A 16 -14.96 10.31 15.16
N LYS A 17 -16.16 10.39 14.57
CA LYS A 17 -17.42 10.14 15.27
C LYS A 17 -17.63 8.66 15.61
N MET A 18 -17.25 7.75 14.71
CA MET A 18 -17.46 6.31 14.84
C MET A 18 -16.57 5.68 15.91
N LYS A 19 -15.35 6.23 16.12
CA LYS A 19 -14.34 5.69 17.05
C LYS A 19 -14.08 4.19 16.83
N PRO A 20 -13.70 3.76 15.61
CA PRO A 20 -13.56 2.35 15.31
C PRO A 20 -12.40 1.72 16.10
N ALA A 21 -12.42 0.39 16.24
CA ALA A 21 -11.33 -0.38 16.87
C ALA A 21 -9.99 -0.19 16.15
N ALA A 22 -10.01 -0.01 14.83
CA ALA A 22 -8.84 0.32 14.02
C ALA A 22 -9.21 1.19 12.83
N VAL A 23 -8.24 1.98 12.36
CA VAL A 23 -8.27 2.65 11.06
C VAL A 23 -7.10 2.14 10.25
N ILE A 24 -7.39 1.51 9.11
CA ILE A 24 -6.37 1.03 8.17
C ILE A 24 -6.35 1.99 6.99
N VAL A 25 -5.16 2.49 6.69
CA VAL A 25 -4.90 3.41 5.57
C VAL A 25 -3.96 2.73 4.59
N SER A 26 -4.27 2.83 3.32
CA SER A 26 -3.38 2.45 2.21
C SER A 26 -3.51 3.46 1.09
N ASN A 27 -2.42 3.73 0.39
CA ASN A 27 -2.36 4.73 -0.66
C ASN A 27 -1.45 4.25 -1.79
N PHE A 28 -1.82 4.59 -3.02
CA PHE A 28 -0.96 4.45 -4.19
C PHE A 28 0.20 5.44 -4.13
N GLN A 29 1.46 4.95 -4.21
CA GLN A 29 2.66 5.74 -3.94
C GLN A 29 3.42 6.24 -5.18
N TYR A 30 2.90 6.00 -6.38
CA TYR A 30 3.61 6.30 -7.64
C TYR A 30 3.12 7.58 -8.35
N PHE A 31 2.58 8.53 -7.61
CA PHE A 31 2.25 9.85 -8.15
C PHE A 31 3.48 10.76 -8.26
N ASN A 32 3.46 11.66 -9.23
CA ASN A 32 4.40 12.77 -9.26
C ASN A 32 4.04 13.78 -8.17
N GLU A 33 5.06 14.34 -7.51
CA GLU A 33 4.88 15.40 -6.55
C GLU A 33 4.41 16.69 -7.25
N PRO A 34 3.47 17.44 -6.63
CA PRO A 34 3.15 18.81 -7.08
C PRO A 34 4.38 19.73 -6.92
N GLY A 35 4.45 20.79 -7.70
CA GLY A 35 5.47 21.81 -7.54
C GLY A 35 5.54 22.38 -6.11
N GLY A 36 6.71 22.81 -5.68
CA GLY A 36 6.94 23.38 -4.35
C GLY A 36 7.49 22.42 -3.30
N TYR A 37 7.69 21.16 -3.62
CA TYR A 37 8.35 20.18 -2.76
C TYR A 37 9.76 19.86 -3.27
N SER A 38 10.70 19.64 -2.36
CA SER A 38 12.09 19.29 -2.72
C SER A 38 12.21 17.83 -3.20
N SER A 39 11.26 16.98 -2.85
CA SER A 39 11.21 15.58 -3.27
C SER A 39 9.81 14.98 -3.06
N ARG A 40 9.54 13.88 -3.80
CA ARG A 40 8.34 13.04 -3.60
C ARG A 40 8.21 12.57 -2.15
N ALA A 41 9.30 12.18 -1.51
CA ALA A 41 9.31 11.71 -0.13
C ALA A 41 8.85 12.80 0.84
N GLN A 42 9.30 14.04 0.66
CA GLN A 42 8.87 15.17 1.48
C GLN A 42 7.37 15.41 1.33
N TRP A 43 6.88 15.53 0.10
CA TRP A 43 5.46 15.73 -0.17
C TRP A 43 4.60 14.63 0.44
N TRP A 44 5.03 13.37 0.27
CA TRP A 44 4.33 12.21 0.80
C TRP A 44 4.29 12.24 2.33
N ASN A 45 5.41 12.44 2.97
CA ASN A 45 5.52 12.48 4.43
C ASN A 45 4.67 13.59 5.05
N GLU A 46 4.61 14.77 4.42
CA GLU A 46 3.74 15.84 4.88
C GLU A 46 2.25 15.49 4.72
N GLY A 47 1.87 14.85 3.62
CA GLY A 47 0.51 14.35 3.42
C GLY A 47 0.12 13.34 4.50
N GLN A 48 0.99 12.38 4.81
CA GLN A 48 0.77 11.38 5.85
C GLN A 48 0.71 12.01 7.25
N ARG A 49 1.56 12.99 7.54
CA ARG A 49 1.54 13.70 8.82
C ARG A 49 0.22 14.45 9.03
N ARG A 50 -0.31 15.10 7.99
CA ARG A 50 -1.63 15.75 8.06
C ARG A 50 -2.74 14.74 8.29
N LEU A 51 -2.74 13.63 7.56
CA LEU A 51 -3.73 12.57 7.73
C LEU A 51 -3.68 11.96 9.13
N LEU A 52 -2.48 11.73 9.67
CA LEU A 52 -2.30 11.24 11.03
C LEU A 52 -2.88 12.22 12.07
N ALA A 53 -2.61 13.52 11.90
CA ALA A 53 -3.16 14.55 12.79
C ALA A 53 -4.69 14.57 12.75
N ASP A 54 -5.28 14.47 11.56
CA ASP A 54 -6.73 14.40 11.37
C ASP A 54 -7.36 13.15 12.01
N LEU A 55 -6.64 12.03 12.03
CA LEU A 55 -7.11 10.76 12.61
C LEU A 55 -6.74 10.56 14.09
N GLN A 56 -5.90 11.43 14.64
CA GLN A 56 -5.44 11.30 16.02
C GLN A 56 -6.62 11.27 17.00
N GLY A 57 -6.59 10.31 17.93
CA GLY A 57 -7.69 10.11 18.90
C GLY A 57 -8.96 9.48 18.33
N SER A 58 -9.04 9.16 17.03
CA SER A 58 -10.17 8.42 16.45
C SER A 58 -10.13 6.93 16.71
N SER A 59 -8.93 6.36 16.84
CA SER A 59 -8.69 4.95 17.16
C SER A 59 -7.38 4.77 17.92
N LYS A 60 -7.29 3.69 18.70
CA LYS A 60 -6.04 3.23 19.32
C LYS A 60 -5.10 2.56 18.31
N ASN A 61 -5.63 2.07 17.19
CA ASN A 61 -4.91 1.36 16.15
C ASN A 61 -5.01 2.12 14.83
N LEU A 62 -4.03 2.99 14.58
CA LEU A 62 -3.83 3.62 13.28
C LEU A 62 -2.77 2.80 12.53
N ILE A 63 -3.17 2.05 11.52
CA ILE A 63 -2.33 1.13 10.76
C ILE A 63 -2.17 1.67 9.34
N TYR A 64 -0.94 1.67 8.85
CA TYR A 64 -0.65 2.00 7.46
C TYR A 64 -0.11 0.75 6.75
N ILE A 65 -0.81 0.34 5.68
CA ILE A 65 -0.33 -0.72 4.80
C ILE A 65 0.35 -0.04 3.61
N SER A 66 1.66 -0.28 3.45
CA SER A 66 2.41 0.21 2.30
C SER A 66 1.85 -0.37 1.00
N ASP A 67 2.06 0.37 -0.08
CA ASP A 67 1.73 -0.11 -1.41
C ASP A 67 2.52 -1.38 -1.75
N THR A 68 1.95 -2.21 -2.60
CA THR A 68 2.66 -3.39 -3.12
C THR A 68 3.73 -2.98 -4.13
N PRO A 69 4.79 -3.78 -4.34
CA PRO A 69 5.74 -3.54 -5.42
C PRO A 69 5.04 -3.49 -6.77
N HIS A 70 5.39 -2.51 -7.60
CA HIS A 70 4.84 -2.33 -8.94
C HIS A 70 5.81 -2.85 -9.99
N PRO A 71 5.41 -3.78 -10.86
CA PRO A 71 6.27 -4.30 -11.91
C PRO A 71 6.57 -3.29 -13.01
N LEU A 72 5.82 -2.16 -13.08
CA LEU A 72 5.92 -1.09 -14.09
C LEU A 72 5.74 -1.58 -15.53
N ARG A 73 5.18 -2.76 -15.70
CA ARG A 73 4.79 -3.38 -16.97
C ARG A 73 3.58 -4.27 -16.76
N ASP A 74 2.77 -4.43 -17.78
CA ASP A 74 1.65 -5.36 -17.77
C ASP A 74 2.19 -6.81 -17.75
N ILE A 75 2.06 -7.49 -16.62
CA ILE A 75 2.61 -8.82 -16.42
C ILE A 75 1.92 -9.89 -17.26
N PRO A 76 0.58 -9.97 -17.35
CA PRO A 76 -0.07 -10.92 -18.25
C PRO A 76 0.39 -10.78 -19.69
N ASN A 77 0.46 -9.56 -20.21
CA ASN A 77 0.91 -9.30 -21.58
C ASN A 77 2.40 -9.66 -21.78
N CYS A 78 3.24 -9.39 -20.79
CA CYS A 78 4.64 -9.80 -20.82
C CYS A 78 4.76 -11.33 -20.91
N LEU A 79 4.04 -12.06 -20.06
CA LEU A 79 4.07 -13.54 -20.04
C LEU A 79 3.52 -14.17 -21.31
N ALA A 80 2.61 -13.49 -22.01
CA ALA A 80 2.09 -13.96 -23.31
C ALA A 80 3.13 -13.85 -24.45
N THR A 81 4.15 -13.00 -24.29
CA THR A 81 5.08 -12.66 -25.39
C THR A 81 6.55 -12.89 -25.07
N ARG A 82 6.90 -13.20 -23.82
CA ARG A 82 8.29 -13.34 -23.35
C ARG A 82 8.46 -14.50 -22.38
N ASN A 83 9.70 -14.85 -22.09
CA ASN A 83 10.01 -15.82 -21.06
C ASN A 83 9.67 -15.25 -19.67
N VAL A 84 9.28 -16.12 -18.74
CA VAL A 84 8.93 -15.74 -17.36
C VAL A 84 10.00 -14.87 -16.69
N LYS A 85 11.27 -15.22 -16.88
CA LYS A 85 12.41 -14.47 -16.29
C LYS A 85 12.48 -13.02 -16.74
N ASP A 86 12.08 -12.75 -17.98
CA ASP A 86 12.09 -11.39 -18.56
C ASP A 86 10.94 -10.52 -18.03
N CYS A 87 9.95 -11.16 -17.40
CA CYS A 87 8.78 -10.48 -16.81
C CYS A 87 8.94 -10.19 -15.33
N ASN A 88 9.97 -10.72 -14.68
CA ASN A 88 10.31 -10.38 -13.31
C ASN A 88 10.75 -8.91 -13.20
N THR A 89 10.63 -8.34 -12.01
CA THR A 89 11.09 -6.97 -11.74
C THR A 89 11.96 -6.92 -10.48
N THR A 90 12.83 -5.93 -10.41
CA THR A 90 13.57 -5.55 -9.21
C THR A 90 13.00 -4.30 -8.56
N GLU A 91 11.98 -3.69 -9.19
CA GLU A 91 11.33 -2.50 -8.67
C GLU A 91 10.59 -2.83 -7.38
N LYS A 92 10.93 -2.11 -6.33
CA LYS A 92 10.30 -2.21 -5.01
C LYS A 92 9.58 -0.92 -4.70
N THR A 93 8.56 -1.02 -3.87
CA THR A 93 7.85 0.17 -3.38
C THR A 93 8.84 1.14 -2.73
N PRO A 94 8.77 2.44 -3.03
CA PRO A 94 9.60 3.43 -2.36
C PRO A 94 9.46 3.32 -0.84
N ASN A 95 10.59 3.24 -0.13
CA ASN A 95 10.56 3.20 1.33
C ASN A 95 10.19 4.58 1.87
N VAL A 96 8.92 4.79 2.13
CA VAL A 96 8.40 6.04 2.71
C VAL A 96 8.37 5.90 4.22
N ILE A 97 8.95 6.88 4.91
CA ILE A 97 8.91 6.95 6.37
C ILE A 97 7.53 7.44 6.78
N ILE A 98 6.80 6.59 7.52
CA ILE A 98 5.48 6.91 8.05
C ILE A 98 5.57 6.89 9.56
N SER A 99 5.75 8.05 10.16
CA SER A 99 5.76 8.19 11.61
C SER A 99 4.34 8.26 12.16
N GLY A 100 4.12 7.63 13.32
CA GLY A 100 2.85 7.68 14.04
C GLY A 100 1.80 6.65 13.63
N PHE A 101 1.98 5.95 12.52
CA PHE A 101 1.20 4.76 12.17
C PHE A 101 1.96 3.47 12.51
N LYS A 102 1.22 2.41 12.81
CA LYS A 102 1.76 1.06 12.87
C LYS A 102 1.92 0.56 11.42
N LYS A 103 3.14 0.52 10.88
CA LYS A 103 3.39 0.16 9.48
C LYS A 103 3.32 -1.35 9.26
N ILE A 104 2.67 -1.77 8.17
CA ILE A 104 2.75 -3.09 7.55
C ILE A 104 3.32 -2.90 6.15
N ASP A 105 4.37 -3.65 5.82
CA ASP A 105 5.03 -3.59 4.51
C ASP A 105 4.94 -4.95 3.83
N PRO A 106 4.12 -5.08 2.78
CA PRO A 106 3.90 -6.35 2.09
C PRO A 106 5.03 -6.72 1.11
N THR A 107 6.05 -5.89 0.96
CA THR A 107 7.11 -6.11 -0.04
C THR A 107 7.77 -7.47 0.11
N SER A 108 8.12 -7.87 1.34
CA SER A 108 8.77 -9.17 1.60
C SER A 108 7.86 -10.38 1.39
N TRP A 109 6.55 -10.18 1.34
CA TRP A 109 5.60 -11.26 1.06
C TRP A 109 5.54 -11.59 -0.44
N LEU A 110 5.82 -10.61 -1.28
CA LEU A 110 5.78 -10.72 -2.75
C LEU A 110 7.17 -10.93 -3.35
N CYS A 111 8.17 -10.27 -2.78
CA CYS A 111 9.50 -10.15 -3.35
C CYS A 111 10.58 -10.58 -2.36
N THR A 112 11.67 -11.14 -2.90
CA THR A 112 12.97 -11.20 -2.23
C THR A 112 13.87 -10.12 -2.84
N ASP A 113 14.96 -10.48 -3.53
CA ASP A 113 15.72 -9.52 -4.36
C ASP A 113 14.98 -9.21 -5.66
N ILE A 114 14.17 -10.14 -6.11
CA ILE A 114 13.33 -10.05 -7.32
C ILE A 114 11.87 -10.18 -6.92
N CYS A 115 11.03 -9.43 -7.59
CA CYS A 115 9.57 -9.60 -7.55
C CYS A 115 9.17 -10.49 -8.74
N PRO A 116 8.80 -11.75 -8.51
CA PRO A 116 8.53 -12.69 -9.57
C PRO A 116 7.21 -12.37 -10.27
N ALA A 117 7.16 -12.57 -11.60
CA ALA A 117 5.92 -12.48 -12.38
C ALA A 117 4.96 -13.64 -12.07
N ILE A 118 5.53 -14.82 -11.75
CA ILE A 118 4.79 -16.00 -11.29
C ILE A 118 5.34 -16.39 -9.91
N LYS A 119 4.45 -16.53 -8.93
CA LYS A 119 4.77 -16.93 -7.57
C LYS A 119 3.85 -18.07 -7.16
N ASP A 120 4.41 -19.16 -6.61
CA ASP A 120 3.66 -20.29 -6.08
C ASP A 120 2.59 -20.85 -7.05
N GLY A 121 2.87 -20.77 -8.37
CA GLY A 121 2.01 -21.28 -9.44
C GLY A 121 0.95 -20.31 -9.95
N TYR A 122 0.85 -19.10 -9.42
CA TYR A 122 -0.08 -18.07 -9.91
C TYR A 122 0.65 -16.85 -10.47
N VAL A 123 0.00 -16.12 -11.38
CA VAL A 123 0.49 -14.84 -11.88
C VAL A 123 0.36 -13.81 -10.74
N ALA A 124 1.49 -13.20 -10.34
CA ALA A 124 1.52 -12.34 -9.16
C ALA A 124 0.78 -11.00 -9.36
N TYR A 125 0.72 -10.50 -10.58
CA TYR A 125 0.11 -9.21 -10.90
C TYR A 125 -0.89 -9.34 -12.04
N ARG A 126 -2.01 -8.62 -11.95
CA ARG A 126 -3.03 -8.59 -13.00
C ARG A 126 -2.78 -7.51 -14.07
N ASP A 127 -1.89 -6.55 -13.78
CA ASP A 127 -1.50 -5.44 -14.66
C ASP A 127 -0.13 -4.88 -14.22
N ALA A 128 0.16 -3.61 -14.55
CA ALA A 128 1.43 -2.96 -14.25
C ALA A 128 1.58 -2.51 -12.77
N SER A 129 0.54 -2.61 -11.95
CA SER A 129 0.55 -2.03 -10.59
C SER A 129 -0.25 -2.82 -9.54
N HIS A 130 -1.22 -3.62 -9.96
CA HIS A 130 -2.09 -4.34 -9.03
C HIS A 130 -1.70 -5.82 -8.93
N ILE A 131 -1.67 -6.35 -7.72
CA ILE A 131 -1.57 -7.80 -7.51
C ILE A 131 -2.80 -8.51 -8.07
N SER A 132 -2.65 -9.76 -8.45
CA SER A 132 -3.78 -10.60 -8.89
C SER A 132 -4.70 -10.98 -7.73
N VAL A 133 -5.89 -11.48 -8.04
CA VAL A 133 -6.81 -12.00 -7.03
C VAL A 133 -6.20 -13.20 -6.30
N GLU A 134 -5.54 -14.09 -7.03
CA GLU A 134 -4.86 -15.27 -6.50
C GLU A 134 -3.74 -14.85 -5.53
N ALA A 135 -2.93 -13.85 -5.90
CA ALA A 135 -1.91 -13.29 -5.02
C ALA A 135 -2.52 -12.68 -3.75
N ALA A 136 -3.59 -11.90 -3.87
CA ALA A 136 -4.27 -11.31 -2.72
C ALA A 136 -4.81 -12.36 -1.76
N LEU A 137 -5.42 -13.43 -2.29
CA LEU A 137 -5.93 -14.56 -1.48
C LEU A 137 -4.79 -15.32 -0.79
N ALA A 138 -3.68 -15.57 -1.49
CA ALA A 138 -2.51 -16.25 -0.94
C ALA A 138 -1.85 -15.47 0.21
N LEU A 139 -1.97 -14.14 0.22
CA LEU A 139 -1.40 -13.26 1.25
C LEU A 139 -2.30 -13.06 2.48
N THR A 140 -3.48 -13.68 2.52
CA THR A 140 -4.46 -13.47 3.61
C THR A 140 -3.89 -13.81 4.99
N SER A 141 -3.19 -14.94 5.12
CA SER A 141 -2.61 -15.37 6.40
C SER A 141 -1.46 -14.46 6.87
N GLN A 142 -0.64 -13.97 5.94
CA GLN A 142 0.43 -13.00 6.25
C GLN A 142 -0.16 -11.68 6.72
N LEU A 143 -1.22 -11.19 6.06
CA LEU A 143 -1.91 -9.98 6.47
C LEU A 143 -2.57 -10.15 7.84
N GLU A 144 -3.24 -11.26 8.08
CA GLU A 144 -3.85 -11.55 9.39
C GLU A 144 -2.80 -11.55 10.50
N THR A 145 -1.68 -12.26 10.31
CA THR A 145 -0.57 -12.29 11.26
C THR A 145 -0.03 -10.88 11.52
N ALA A 146 0.25 -10.13 10.45
CA ALA A 146 0.75 -8.76 10.58
C ALA A 146 -0.23 -7.83 11.32
N LEU A 147 -1.54 -7.98 11.12
CA LEU A 147 -2.55 -7.21 11.84
C LEU A 147 -2.61 -7.58 13.33
N ARG A 148 -2.50 -8.88 13.66
CA ARG A 148 -2.40 -9.35 15.06
C ARG A 148 -1.16 -8.79 15.76
N ASP A 149 -0.01 -8.79 15.10
CA ASP A 149 1.25 -8.21 15.62
C ASP A 149 1.13 -6.69 15.87
N LYS A 150 0.23 -6.01 15.17
CA LYS A 150 -0.09 -4.59 15.42
C LYS A 150 -1.18 -4.40 16.48
N GLY A 151 -1.64 -5.46 17.13
CA GLY A 151 -2.61 -5.42 18.22
C GLY A 151 -4.08 -5.37 17.76
N LEU A 152 -4.35 -5.85 16.55
CA LEU A 152 -5.70 -6.15 16.10
C LEU A 152 -6.05 -7.60 16.45
N PHE A 153 -7.30 -7.85 16.84
CA PHE A 153 -7.79 -9.19 17.17
C PHE A 153 -7.09 -9.85 18.39
N SER A 154 -6.52 -9.02 19.31
CA SER A 154 -6.05 -9.49 20.63
C SER A 154 -7.17 -9.52 21.64
#